data_51c57b47338ac52de291073d8755ad95
#
_entry.id   51c57b47338ac52de291073d8755ad95
#
_cell.length_a   1.000
_cell.length_b   1.000
_cell.length_c   1.000
_cell.angle_alpha   90.00
_cell.angle_beta   90.00
_cell.angle_gamma   90.00
#
_symmetry.space_group_name_H-M   'P 1'
#
loop_
_entity.id
_entity.type
_entity.pdbx_description
1 polymer ?
#
loop_
_entity_poly.entity_id
_entity_poly.type
_entity_poly.pdbx_seq_one_letter_code
_entity_poly.pdbx_strand_id
1 'polypeptide(L)'
;MEQYYYNHMNKPQQAAYHSIFVGVKNLSDEIQVPALSGEELYNIFFQMRLDHPEIFWVTNFKYRYYKDSPNLIFIPEYLFEKNKIREHQKALTARVEKLVRPAQKMSEWEKEKYVHDFICENVRYDKLKKAYSHEIIGPLGQSVGVCEGIAKAVKVLLDALGVWCVIVICGNNPEKGIKYRHTWNIVKINGIYYHLDATFDNSLGKDHENTEIRYDYFNLDDQQIFRDHEPLIAPAPHCNDHDHFYYKEKKLSFTKQEDVYKRSLQAAKKGKVLVFHWRGGYLTKEVLNELLDLIRKAGMEKEKNAMVSINWPQAVLRVQYADIQVQESVMLEEANEGEKD
;
A
#
# COMPACT_ATOMS: atom_id res chain seq x y z
N MET A 1 14.42 -15.56 6.05
CA MET A 1 14.61 -14.15 5.69
C MET A 1 15.12 -13.33 6.86
N GLU A 2 15.67 -12.14 6.64
CA GLU A 2 16.20 -11.29 7.69
C GLU A 2 15.09 -10.80 8.60
N GLN A 3 15.28 -10.93 9.91
CA GLN A 3 14.39 -10.40 10.94
C GLN A 3 14.87 -8.98 11.28
N TYR A 4 14.33 -8.01 10.56
CA TYR A 4 14.83 -6.64 10.61
C TYR A 4 14.74 -6.06 12.02
N TYR A 5 13.59 -6.12 12.65
CA TYR A 5 13.38 -5.54 13.97
C TYR A 5 14.16 -6.30 15.07
N TYR A 6 14.18 -7.63 15.00
CA TYR A 6 15.00 -8.44 15.91
C TYR A 6 16.47 -8.01 15.92
N ASN A 7 17.04 -7.75 14.74
CA ASN A 7 18.44 -7.36 14.60
C ASN A 7 18.76 -5.98 15.19
N HIS A 8 17.76 -5.14 15.40
CA HIS A 8 17.89 -3.80 16.01
C HIS A 8 17.60 -3.79 17.52
N MET A 9 17.27 -4.94 18.11
CA MET A 9 17.01 -5.08 19.56
C MET A 9 18.27 -5.35 20.35
N ASN A 10 18.27 -4.95 21.64
CA ASN A 10 19.30 -5.36 22.60
C ASN A 10 19.12 -6.82 23.02
N LYS A 11 20.11 -7.40 23.72
CA LYS A 11 20.11 -8.81 24.09
C LYS A 11 18.92 -9.27 24.95
N PRO A 12 18.50 -8.54 26.02
CA PRO A 12 17.28 -8.88 26.75
C PRO A 12 16.02 -8.88 25.89
N GLN A 13 15.87 -7.87 25.00
CA GLN A 13 14.74 -7.77 24.06
C GLN A 13 14.75 -8.93 23.05
N GLN A 14 15.92 -9.29 22.50
CA GLN A 14 16.08 -10.45 21.60
C GLN A 14 15.69 -11.76 22.30
N ALA A 15 16.03 -11.92 23.57
CA ALA A 15 15.66 -13.11 24.34
C ALA A 15 14.13 -13.20 24.54
N ALA A 16 13.49 -12.08 24.90
CA ALA A 16 12.02 -12.02 25.02
C ALA A 16 11.33 -12.27 23.66
N TYR A 17 11.78 -11.62 22.60
CA TYR A 17 11.29 -11.83 21.24
C TYR A 17 11.35 -13.31 20.84
N HIS A 18 12.51 -13.94 21.02
CA HIS A 18 12.69 -15.36 20.67
C HIS A 18 11.76 -16.27 21.47
N SER A 19 11.64 -16.05 22.79
CA SER A 19 10.72 -16.83 23.63
C SER A 19 9.28 -16.69 23.18
N ILE A 20 8.81 -15.46 22.91
CA ILE A 20 7.46 -15.19 22.42
C ILE A 20 7.25 -15.86 21.07
N PHE A 21 8.17 -15.66 20.11
CA PHE A 21 8.09 -16.25 18.78
C PHE A 21 7.95 -17.77 18.81
N VAL A 22 8.81 -18.45 19.56
CA VAL A 22 8.77 -19.91 19.69
C VAL A 22 7.48 -20.36 20.37
N GLY A 23 7.08 -19.68 21.44
CA GLY A 23 5.87 -20.02 22.17
C GLY A 23 4.59 -19.86 21.33
N VAL A 24 4.42 -18.73 20.62
CA VAL A 24 3.23 -18.50 19.77
C VAL A 24 3.22 -19.43 18.56
N LYS A 25 4.39 -19.78 18.02
CA LYS A 25 4.51 -20.74 16.93
C LYS A 25 4.09 -22.15 17.36
N ASN A 26 4.38 -22.52 18.60
CA ASN A 26 3.97 -23.79 19.20
C ASN A 26 2.55 -23.76 19.77
N LEU A 27 1.83 -22.65 19.64
CA LEU A 27 0.48 -22.43 20.20
C LEU A 27 0.44 -22.67 21.74
N SER A 28 1.49 -22.20 22.44
CA SER A 28 1.57 -22.28 23.89
C SER A 28 0.56 -21.35 24.56
N ASP A 29 -0.07 -21.80 25.66
CA ASP A 29 -1.03 -20.95 26.38
C ASP A 29 -0.32 -19.97 27.32
N GLU A 30 0.87 -20.32 27.80
CA GLU A 30 1.73 -19.52 28.65
C GLU A 30 3.18 -19.63 28.18
N ILE A 31 3.88 -18.50 28.17
CA ILE A 31 5.25 -18.40 27.68
C ILE A 31 6.08 -17.66 28.76
N GLN A 32 7.11 -18.28 29.25
CA GLN A 32 8.05 -17.61 30.16
C GLN A 32 8.98 -16.71 29.36
N VAL A 33 9.05 -15.43 29.71
CA VAL A 33 9.92 -14.43 29.08
C VAL A 33 10.69 -13.65 30.15
N PRO A 34 11.87 -13.08 29.84
CA PRO A 34 12.58 -12.19 30.73
C PRO A 34 11.69 -11.05 31.22
N ALA A 35 11.85 -10.64 32.49
CA ALA A 35 11.11 -9.51 33.05
C ALA A 35 11.51 -8.20 32.33
N LEU A 36 10.56 -7.60 31.66
CA LEU A 36 10.65 -6.32 30.97
C LEU A 36 9.45 -5.43 31.35
N SER A 37 9.53 -4.15 31.08
CA SER A 37 8.37 -3.26 31.24
C SER A 37 7.24 -3.66 30.28
N GLY A 38 6.00 -3.31 30.65
CA GLY A 38 4.85 -3.59 29.79
C GLY A 38 4.94 -2.91 28.42
N GLU A 39 5.54 -1.72 28.35
CA GLU A 39 5.79 -0.98 27.11
C GLU A 39 6.82 -1.70 26.23
N GLU A 40 7.95 -2.14 26.78
CA GLU A 40 8.95 -2.90 26.05
C GLU A 40 8.36 -4.21 25.51
N LEU A 41 7.61 -4.91 26.34
CA LEU A 41 6.97 -6.16 25.94
C LEU A 41 5.97 -5.96 24.79
N TYR A 42 5.19 -4.88 24.86
CA TYR A 42 4.28 -4.49 23.76
C TYR A 42 5.04 -4.19 22.48
N ASN A 43 6.10 -3.40 22.56
CA ASN A 43 6.91 -3.05 21.38
C ASN A 43 7.59 -4.27 20.76
N ILE A 44 8.13 -5.19 21.58
CA ILE A 44 8.73 -6.44 21.10
C ILE A 44 7.68 -7.31 20.40
N PHE A 45 6.52 -7.52 21.02
CA PHE A 45 5.45 -8.30 20.44
C PHE A 45 4.94 -7.70 19.12
N PHE A 46 4.77 -6.39 19.08
CA PHE A 46 4.37 -5.66 17.88
C PHE A 46 5.39 -5.83 16.75
N GLN A 47 6.67 -5.58 17.02
CA GLN A 47 7.76 -5.70 16.04
C GLN A 47 7.97 -7.15 15.57
N MET A 48 7.80 -8.13 16.46
CA MET A 48 7.82 -9.54 16.09
C MET A 48 6.75 -9.87 15.03
N ARG A 49 5.55 -9.32 15.16
CA ARG A 49 4.48 -9.52 14.18
C ARG A 49 4.73 -8.80 12.84
N LEU A 50 5.56 -7.75 12.82
CA LEU A 50 6.00 -7.12 11.56
C LEU A 50 7.11 -7.92 10.89
N ASP A 51 8.02 -8.54 11.65
CA ASP A 51 9.04 -9.45 11.11
C ASP A 51 8.41 -10.78 10.63
N HIS A 52 7.37 -11.26 11.32
CA HIS A 52 6.71 -12.55 11.12
C HIS A 52 5.22 -12.42 10.80
N PRO A 53 4.84 -11.78 9.69
CA PRO A 53 3.43 -11.59 9.33
C PRO A 53 2.70 -12.91 9.04
N GLU A 54 3.41 -14.02 8.84
CA GLU A 54 2.84 -15.37 8.73
C GLU A 54 2.20 -15.83 10.03
N ILE A 55 2.55 -15.21 11.19
CA ILE A 55 1.92 -15.45 12.50
C ILE A 55 0.67 -14.58 12.64
N PHE A 56 -0.37 -14.93 11.91
CA PHE A 56 -1.64 -14.19 11.84
C PHE A 56 -2.61 -14.50 12.99
N TRP A 57 -2.32 -15.47 13.81
CA TRP A 57 -3.28 -16.04 14.78
C TRP A 57 -3.16 -15.49 16.20
N VAL A 58 -2.19 -14.64 16.48
CA VAL A 58 -2.04 -13.94 17.76
C VAL A 58 -2.07 -12.44 17.54
N THR A 59 -3.05 -11.76 18.13
CA THR A 59 -3.28 -10.34 17.90
C THR A 59 -3.12 -9.48 19.16
N ASN A 60 -3.19 -10.11 20.31
CA ASN A 60 -3.08 -9.46 21.60
C ASN A 60 -2.45 -10.42 22.63
N PHE A 61 -2.14 -9.91 23.81
CA PHE A 61 -1.62 -10.70 24.91
C PHE A 61 -1.98 -10.09 26.25
N LYS A 62 -1.91 -10.92 27.31
CA LYS A 62 -1.84 -10.53 28.71
C LYS A 62 -0.52 -10.98 29.29
N TYR A 63 -0.13 -10.44 30.45
CA TYR A 63 1.04 -10.94 31.17
C TYR A 63 0.81 -10.94 32.66
N ARG A 64 1.51 -11.86 33.35
CA ARG A 64 1.56 -11.94 34.80
C ARG A 64 2.98 -11.66 35.29
N TYR A 65 3.06 -10.70 36.15
CA TYR A 65 4.30 -10.29 36.78
C TYR A 65 4.36 -10.84 38.21
N TYR A 66 5.50 -11.36 38.59
CA TYR A 66 5.76 -11.82 39.94
C TYR A 66 6.86 -10.97 40.56
N LYS A 67 6.63 -10.45 41.81
CA LYS A 67 7.61 -9.64 42.52
C LYS A 67 8.90 -10.45 42.68
N ASP A 68 10.04 -9.81 42.45
CA ASP A 68 11.38 -10.38 42.57
C ASP A 68 11.68 -11.57 41.64
N SER A 69 10.85 -11.82 40.63
CA SER A 69 11.13 -12.82 39.60
C SER A 69 11.93 -12.22 38.44
N PRO A 70 12.98 -12.89 37.95
CA PRO A 70 13.69 -12.48 36.76
C PRO A 70 12.86 -12.68 35.45
N ASN A 71 11.71 -13.33 35.57
CA ASN A 71 10.83 -13.64 34.43
C ASN A 71 9.38 -13.25 34.74
N LEU A 72 8.63 -13.02 33.66
CA LEU A 72 7.18 -12.88 33.68
C LEU A 72 6.55 -13.95 32.78
N ILE A 73 5.25 -14.14 32.88
CA ILE A 73 4.49 -15.06 32.03
C ILE A 73 3.72 -14.24 30.99
N PHE A 74 4.07 -14.43 29.73
CA PHE A 74 3.34 -13.90 28.57
C PHE A 74 2.21 -14.88 28.22
N ILE A 75 0.98 -14.38 28.04
CA ILE A 75 -0.23 -15.15 27.78
C ILE A 75 -0.80 -14.66 26.45
N PRO A 76 -0.55 -15.36 25.32
CA PRO A 76 -1.06 -14.95 24.03
C PRO A 76 -2.58 -15.09 23.94
N GLU A 77 -3.23 -14.13 23.30
CA GLU A 77 -4.65 -14.21 22.94
C GLU A 77 -4.78 -14.63 21.47
N TYR A 78 -5.20 -15.87 21.26
CA TYR A 78 -5.33 -16.46 19.94
C TYR A 78 -6.65 -16.05 19.26
N LEU A 79 -6.56 -15.71 17.98
CA LEU A 79 -7.71 -15.28 17.16
C LEU A 79 -8.69 -16.45 16.85
N PHE A 80 -8.18 -17.67 16.87
CA PHE A 80 -8.94 -18.88 16.55
C PHE A 80 -8.53 -20.03 17.48
N GLU A 81 -9.36 -21.06 17.57
CA GLU A 81 -9.00 -22.32 18.20
C GLU A 81 -7.79 -22.99 17.52
N LYS A 82 -6.94 -23.68 18.30
CA LYS A 82 -5.64 -24.23 17.82
C LYS A 82 -5.76 -25.10 16.57
N ASN A 83 -6.81 -25.92 16.45
CA ASN A 83 -7.03 -26.73 15.27
C ASN A 83 -7.36 -25.88 14.04
N LYS A 84 -8.17 -24.85 14.24
CA LYS A 84 -8.53 -23.88 13.17
C LYS A 84 -7.33 -23.08 12.70
N ILE A 85 -6.44 -22.70 13.61
CA ILE A 85 -5.15 -22.06 13.27
C ILE A 85 -4.36 -22.95 12.32
N ARG A 86 -4.21 -24.24 12.61
CA ARG A 86 -3.46 -25.20 11.76
C ARG A 86 -4.08 -25.35 10.38
N GLU A 87 -5.41 -25.42 10.31
CA GLU A 87 -6.14 -25.45 9.02
C GLU A 87 -5.85 -24.19 8.18
N HIS A 88 -5.97 -23.00 8.80
CA HIS A 88 -5.69 -21.74 8.13
C HIS A 88 -4.22 -21.59 7.70
N GLN A 89 -3.27 -22.01 8.56
CA GLN A 89 -1.85 -22.05 8.21
C GLN A 89 -1.60 -22.87 6.94
N LYS A 90 -2.14 -24.09 6.89
CA LYS A 90 -2.02 -24.98 5.72
C LYS A 90 -2.63 -24.36 4.46
N ALA A 91 -3.83 -23.80 4.59
CA ALA A 91 -4.54 -23.17 3.48
C ALA A 91 -3.79 -21.92 2.95
N LEU A 92 -3.31 -21.05 3.84
CA LEU A 92 -2.55 -19.85 3.48
C LEU A 92 -1.20 -20.18 2.85
N THR A 93 -0.47 -21.18 3.39
CA THR A 93 0.78 -21.66 2.79
C THR A 93 0.55 -22.11 1.34
N ALA A 94 -0.42 -22.99 1.12
CA ALA A 94 -0.76 -23.45 -0.24
C ALA A 94 -1.22 -22.29 -1.14
N ARG A 95 -1.93 -21.31 -0.61
CA ARG A 95 -2.35 -20.11 -1.34
C ARG A 95 -1.15 -19.26 -1.77
N VAL A 96 -0.22 -18.99 -0.86
CA VAL A 96 1.02 -18.24 -1.15
C VAL A 96 1.83 -18.96 -2.22
N GLU A 97 2.09 -20.25 -2.07
CA GLU A 97 2.83 -21.05 -3.06
C GLU A 97 2.20 -20.98 -4.45
N LYS A 98 0.87 -21.07 -4.54
CA LYS A 98 0.13 -20.94 -5.80
C LYS A 98 0.28 -19.55 -6.40
N LEU A 99 0.16 -18.49 -5.59
CA LEU A 99 0.24 -17.09 -6.03
C LEU A 99 1.63 -16.72 -6.54
N VAL A 100 2.70 -17.14 -5.86
CA VAL A 100 4.06 -16.75 -6.23
C VAL A 100 4.65 -17.57 -7.39
N ARG A 101 4.07 -18.74 -7.71
CA ARG A 101 4.59 -19.64 -8.74
C ARG A 101 4.85 -18.97 -10.10
N PRO A 102 3.94 -18.14 -10.65
CA PRO A 102 4.16 -17.49 -11.94
C PRO A 102 5.34 -16.50 -11.94
N ALA A 103 5.64 -15.90 -10.78
CA ALA A 103 6.63 -14.84 -10.66
C ALA A 103 8.04 -15.32 -10.27
N GLN A 104 8.25 -16.61 -10.02
CA GLN A 104 9.53 -17.15 -9.49
C GLN A 104 10.76 -16.78 -10.34
N LYS A 105 10.62 -16.71 -11.66
CA LYS A 105 11.73 -16.44 -12.59
C LYS A 105 11.84 -14.97 -13.02
N MET A 106 10.98 -14.10 -12.51
CA MET A 106 10.98 -12.68 -12.81
C MET A 106 12.16 -11.97 -12.10
N SER A 107 12.56 -10.80 -12.60
CA SER A 107 13.47 -9.89 -11.90
C SER A 107 12.85 -9.37 -10.59
N GLU A 108 13.66 -8.81 -9.68
CA GLU A 108 13.15 -8.29 -8.39
C GLU A 108 12.08 -7.22 -8.61
N TRP A 109 12.28 -6.29 -9.53
CA TRP A 109 11.29 -5.26 -9.87
C TRP A 109 9.98 -5.84 -10.45
N GLU A 110 10.08 -6.84 -11.32
CA GLU A 110 8.89 -7.52 -11.86
C GLU A 110 8.14 -8.33 -10.81
N LYS A 111 8.84 -8.97 -9.87
CA LYS A 111 8.25 -9.65 -8.72
C LYS A 111 7.50 -8.69 -7.81
N GLU A 112 8.12 -7.57 -7.51
CA GLU A 112 7.51 -6.50 -6.73
C GLU A 112 6.23 -6.00 -7.41
N LYS A 113 6.33 -5.64 -8.70
CA LYS A 113 5.17 -5.20 -9.47
C LYS A 113 4.06 -6.26 -9.51
N TYR A 114 4.40 -7.53 -9.69
CA TYR A 114 3.44 -8.62 -9.69
C TYR A 114 2.66 -8.72 -8.36
N VAL A 115 3.35 -8.59 -7.24
CA VAL A 115 2.74 -8.58 -5.90
C VAL A 115 1.86 -7.34 -5.69
N HIS A 116 2.36 -6.17 -6.06
CA HIS A 116 1.61 -4.92 -6.00
C HIS A 116 0.30 -5.00 -6.81
N ASP A 117 0.40 -5.43 -8.07
CA ASP A 117 -0.76 -5.57 -8.96
C ASP A 117 -1.78 -6.55 -8.38
N PHE A 118 -1.32 -7.71 -7.86
CA PHE A 118 -2.20 -8.66 -7.20
C PHE A 118 -2.99 -8.02 -6.05
N ILE A 119 -2.35 -7.22 -5.21
CA ILE A 119 -3.02 -6.51 -4.11
C ILE A 119 -4.04 -5.51 -4.66
N CYS A 120 -3.65 -4.68 -5.62
CA CYS A 120 -4.53 -3.66 -6.19
C CYS A 120 -5.75 -4.25 -6.89
N GLU A 121 -5.61 -5.38 -7.57
CA GLU A 121 -6.70 -6.05 -8.28
C GLU A 121 -7.63 -6.87 -7.38
N ASN A 122 -7.07 -7.54 -6.38
CA ASN A 122 -7.78 -8.61 -5.66
C ASN A 122 -8.15 -8.28 -4.23
N VAL A 123 -7.63 -7.20 -3.64
CA VAL A 123 -7.88 -6.85 -2.24
C VAL A 123 -8.68 -5.56 -2.15
N ARG A 124 -9.78 -5.58 -1.41
CA ARG A 124 -10.58 -4.39 -1.08
C ARG A 124 -10.19 -3.85 0.29
N TYR A 125 -10.17 -2.52 0.44
CA TYR A 125 -9.96 -1.92 1.74
C TYR A 125 -11.14 -2.18 2.68
N ASP A 126 -10.88 -2.71 3.87
CA ASP A 126 -11.91 -3.02 4.86
C ASP A 126 -12.28 -1.80 5.69
N LYS A 127 -13.36 -1.12 5.31
CA LYS A 127 -13.90 0.03 6.06
C LYS A 127 -14.41 -0.36 7.46
N LEU A 128 -14.76 -1.62 7.68
CA LEU A 128 -15.24 -2.14 8.98
C LEU A 128 -14.10 -2.50 9.94
N LYS A 129 -12.85 -2.55 9.44
CA LYS A 129 -11.64 -2.82 10.23
C LYS A 129 -11.77 -4.06 11.11
N LYS A 130 -12.24 -5.16 10.56
CA LYS A 130 -12.38 -6.43 11.26
C LYS A 130 -11.02 -6.96 11.70
N ALA A 131 -10.94 -7.68 12.82
CA ALA A 131 -9.68 -8.16 13.39
C ALA A 131 -8.82 -8.95 12.37
N TYR A 132 -9.43 -9.83 11.58
CA TYR A 132 -8.72 -10.59 10.56
C TYR A 132 -8.20 -9.75 9.39
N SER A 133 -8.74 -8.54 9.16
CA SER A 133 -8.30 -7.63 8.10
C SER A 133 -6.96 -6.95 8.41
N HIS A 134 -6.50 -7.01 9.66
CA HIS A 134 -5.16 -6.59 10.10
C HIS A 134 -4.09 -7.68 9.90
N GLU A 135 -4.49 -8.89 9.53
CA GLU A 135 -3.64 -10.05 9.36
C GLU A 135 -3.69 -10.58 7.93
N ILE A 136 -2.70 -11.40 7.53
CA ILE A 136 -2.61 -11.93 6.15
C ILE A 136 -3.83 -12.74 5.73
N ILE A 137 -4.57 -13.30 6.68
CA ILE A 137 -5.81 -14.04 6.40
C ILE A 137 -6.89 -13.15 5.77
N GLY A 138 -6.88 -11.86 6.06
CA GLY A 138 -7.76 -10.88 5.40
C GLY A 138 -7.47 -10.75 3.91
N PRO A 139 -6.31 -10.19 3.50
CA PRO A 139 -5.97 -9.99 2.10
C PRO A 139 -5.84 -11.29 1.30
N LEU A 140 -5.18 -12.31 1.85
CA LEU A 140 -4.89 -13.54 1.12
C LEU A 140 -6.02 -14.59 1.20
N GLY A 141 -6.86 -14.55 2.25
CA GLY A 141 -7.95 -15.50 2.45
C GLY A 141 -9.34 -14.96 2.11
N GLN A 142 -9.60 -13.68 2.42
CA GLN A 142 -10.93 -13.06 2.30
C GLN A 142 -10.98 -11.91 1.27
N SER A 143 -9.87 -11.62 0.60
CA SER A 143 -9.75 -10.50 -0.36
C SER A 143 -10.14 -9.12 0.23
N VAL A 144 -9.90 -8.92 1.53
CA VAL A 144 -10.11 -7.66 2.23
C VAL A 144 -8.98 -7.39 3.21
N GLY A 145 -8.56 -6.14 3.37
CA GLY A 145 -7.50 -5.78 4.31
C GLY A 145 -7.52 -4.30 4.66
N VAL A 146 -6.99 -3.96 5.83
CA VAL A 146 -6.56 -2.61 6.16
C VAL A 146 -5.07 -2.46 5.81
N CYS A 147 -4.50 -1.26 5.94
CA CYS A 147 -3.09 -1.01 5.60
C CYS A 147 -2.12 -2.03 6.21
N GLU A 148 -2.28 -2.37 7.50
CA GLU A 148 -1.44 -3.36 8.18
C GLU A 148 -1.53 -4.75 7.53
N GLY A 149 -2.74 -5.25 7.27
CA GLY A 149 -2.93 -6.55 6.64
C GLY A 149 -2.41 -6.59 5.20
N ILE A 150 -2.60 -5.50 4.46
CA ILE A 150 -2.07 -5.35 3.09
C ILE A 150 -0.54 -5.37 3.11
N ALA A 151 0.11 -4.56 3.97
CA ALA A 151 1.56 -4.54 4.10
C ALA A 151 2.14 -5.91 4.51
N LYS A 152 1.45 -6.62 5.42
CA LYS A 152 1.79 -8.00 5.81
C LYS A 152 1.69 -8.98 4.63
N ALA A 153 0.63 -8.87 3.83
CA ALA A 153 0.45 -9.74 2.65
C ALA A 153 1.52 -9.47 1.58
N VAL A 154 1.84 -8.20 1.32
CA VAL A 154 2.95 -7.81 0.43
C VAL A 154 4.26 -8.46 0.90
N LYS A 155 4.60 -8.31 2.19
CA LYS A 155 5.82 -8.91 2.74
C LYS A 155 5.85 -10.43 2.58
N VAL A 156 4.79 -11.15 2.94
CA VAL A 156 4.74 -12.62 2.82
C VAL A 156 4.94 -13.08 1.37
N LEU A 157 4.35 -12.39 0.40
CA LEU A 157 4.48 -12.73 -1.01
C LEU A 157 5.87 -12.41 -1.56
N LEU A 158 6.43 -11.24 -1.22
CA LEU A 158 7.79 -10.85 -1.62
C LEU A 158 8.85 -11.75 -0.98
N ASP A 159 8.68 -12.07 0.29
CA ASP A 159 9.52 -13.01 1.02
C ASP A 159 9.53 -14.38 0.35
N ALA A 160 8.38 -14.92 -0.08
CA ALA A 160 8.27 -16.19 -0.80
C ALA A 160 8.90 -16.12 -2.21
N LEU A 161 9.05 -14.93 -2.79
CA LEU A 161 9.73 -14.67 -4.06
C LEU A 161 11.23 -14.37 -3.90
N GLY A 162 11.75 -14.30 -2.67
CA GLY A 162 13.14 -13.98 -2.38
C GLY A 162 13.49 -12.50 -2.53
N VAL A 163 12.49 -11.60 -2.52
CA VAL A 163 12.70 -10.14 -2.51
C VAL A 163 12.66 -9.64 -1.07
N TRP A 164 13.69 -8.91 -0.67
CA TRP A 164 13.76 -8.36 0.69
C TRP A 164 12.70 -7.29 0.91
N CYS A 165 11.98 -7.40 2.02
CA CYS A 165 10.89 -6.50 2.36
C CYS A 165 10.77 -6.34 3.88
N VAL A 166 10.60 -5.11 4.35
CA VAL A 166 10.23 -4.79 5.73
C VAL A 166 8.91 -4.03 5.76
N ILE A 167 8.14 -4.25 6.82
CA ILE A 167 6.91 -3.49 7.07
C ILE A 167 7.29 -2.31 7.96
N VAL A 168 6.91 -1.10 7.56
CA VAL A 168 7.15 0.14 8.32
C VAL A 168 5.84 0.78 8.75
N ILE A 169 5.91 1.59 9.81
CA ILE A 169 4.74 2.23 10.40
C ILE A 169 5.06 3.67 10.78
N CYS A 170 4.14 4.59 10.51
CA CYS A 170 4.20 5.97 10.99
C CYS A 170 3.26 6.20 12.18
N GLY A 171 3.46 7.32 12.86
CA GLY A 171 2.57 7.80 13.91
C GLY A 171 1.23 8.29 13.37
N ASN A 172 0.30 8.54 14.29
CA ASN A 172 -0.85 9.40 14.03
C ASN A 172 -0.45 10.86 14.24
N ASN A 173 -1.21 11.78 13.66
CA ASN A 173 -1.02 13.22 13.86
C ASN A 173 -2.39 13.90 14.00
N PRO A 174 -2.92 14.00 15.25
CA PRO A 174 -4.23 14.59 15.50
C PRO A 174 -4.33 16.06 15.06
N GLU A 175 -3.22 16.83 15.10
CA GLU A 175 -3.17 18.22 14.68
C GLU A 175 -3.44 18.39 13.19
N LYS A 176 -3.00 17.41 12.38
CA LYS A 176 -3.31 17.32 10.95
C LYS A 176 -4.59 16.54 10.66
N GLY A 177 -5.35 16.16 11.68
CA GLY A 177 -6.55 15.32 11.53
C GLY A 177 -6.29 13.84 11.23
N ILE A 178 -5.03 13.41 11.31
CA ILE A 178 -4.63 12.01 11.07
C ILE A 178 -4.85 11.21 12.35
N LYS A 179 -5.97 10.49 12.41
CA LYS A 179 -6.44 9.78 13.61
C LYS A 179 -5.75 8.43 13.84
N TYR A 180 -5.23 7.81 12.79
CA TYR A 180 -4.73 6.43 12.82
C TYR A 180 -3.30 6.37 12.31
N ARG A 181 -2.54 5.43 12.85
CA ARG A 181 -1.24 5.02 12.31
C ARG A 181 -1.44 4.42 10.92
N HIS A 182 -0.44 4.61 10.06
CA HIS A 182 -0.43 3.99 8.74
C HIS A 182 0.76 3.04 8.59
N THR A 183 0.60 2.00 7.78
CA THR A 183 1.57 0.91 7.63
C THR A 183 1.75 0.61 6.15
N TRP A 184 3.01 0.53 5.71
CA TRP A 184 3.39 0.18 4.33
C TRP A 184 4.70 -0.61 4.30
N ASN A 185 5.35 -0.74 3.16
CA ASN A 185 6.56 -1.54 3.01
C ASN A 185 7.75 -0.69 2.57
N ILE A 186 8.96 -1.12 2.96
CA ILE A 186 10.20 -0.80 2.26
C ILE A 186 10.71 -2.09 1.63
N VAL A 187 11.05 -2.02 0.35
CA VAL A 187 11.58 -3.13 -0.45
C VAL A 187 13.02 -2.86 -0.86
N LYS A 188 13.80 -3.91 -1.13
CA LYS A 188 15.15 -3.78 -1.67
C LYS A 188 15.19 -4.35 -3.08
N ILE A 189 15.40 -3.49 -4.06
CA ILE A 189 15.45 -3.83 -5.48
C ILE A 189 16.85 -3.53 -6.01
N ASN A 190 17.54 -4.54 -6.54
CA ASN A 190 18.91 -4.42 -7.04
C ASN A 190 19.88 -3.81 -6.01
N GLY A 191 19.68 -4.09 -4.71
CA GLY A 191 20.52 -3.60 -3.63
C GLY A 191 20.13 -2.24 -3.05
N ILE A 192 19.13 -1.55 -3.60
CA ILE A 192 18.67 -0.20 -3.22
C ILE A 192 17.29 -0.28 -2.55
N TYR A 193 17.04 0.55 -1.53
CA TYR A 193 15.80 0.58 -0.78
C TYR A 193 14.81 1.60 -1.34
N TYR A 194 13.51 1.21 -1.40
CA TYR A 194 12.40 2.03 -1.88
C TYR A 194 11.17 1.83 -1.02
N HIS A 195 10.37 2.89 -0.88
CA HIS A 195 9.04 2.78 -0.29
C HIS A 195 8.03 2.23 -1.30
N LEU A 196 7.18 1.31 -0.84
CA LEU A 196 6.08 0.71 -1.58
C LEU A 196 4.81 0.79 -0.75
N ASP A 197 3.84 1.62 -1.12
CA ASP A 197 2.53 1.66 -0.48
C ASP A 197 1.41 1.19 -1.40
N ALA A 198 1.20 -0.12 -1.41
CA ALA A 198 0.11 -0.73 -2.16
C ALA A 198 -1.29 -0.37 -1.63
N THR A 199 -1.41 0.16 -0.40
CA THR A 199 -2.70 0.59 0.16
C THR A 199 -3.16 1.90 -0.47
N PHE A 200 -2.26 2.88 -0.59
CA PHE A 200 -2.56 4.16 -1.22
C PHE A 200 -2.82 3.98 -2.71
N ASP A 201 -1.99 3.22 -3.42
CA ASP A 201 -2.21 2.91 -4.84
C ASP A 201 -3.53 2.18 -5.09
N ASN A 202 -3.88 1.21 -4.25
CA ASN A 202 -5.16 0.51 -4.29
C ASN A 202 -6.35 1.47 -4.10
N SER A 203 -6.24 2.43 -3.19
CA SER A 203 -7.30 3.41 -2.92
C SER A 203 -7.50 4.35 -4.10
N LEU A 204 -6.42 4.85 -4.72
CA LEU A 204 -6.48 5.72 -5.88
C LEU A 204 -7.09 5.05 -7.13
N GLY A 205 -6.90 3.73 -7.28
CA GLY A 205 -7.40 2.98 -8.44
C GLY A 205 -8.90 2.69 -8.40
N LYS A 206 -9.55 2.77 -7.24
CA LYS A 206 -10.94 2.31 -7.03
C LYS A 206 -12.01 3.40 -7.06
N ASP A 207 -11.63 4.65 -7.18
CA ASP A 207 -12.60 5.77 -7.18
C ASP A 207 -13.34 5.97 -8.51
N HIS A 208 -13.08 5.12 -9.53
CA HIS A 208 -13.69 5.24 -10.84
C HIS A 208 -14.23 3.89 -11.32
N GLU A 209 -15.27 3.91 -12.16
CA GLU A 209 -15.92 2.72 -12.77
C GLU A 209 -14.96 1.80 -13.55
N ASN A 210 -13.77 2.30 -13.90
CA ASN A 210 -12.69 1.53 -14.51
C ASN A 210 -11.58 1.34 -13.48
N THR A 211 -11.45 0.15 -12.94
CA THR A 211 -10.38 -0.26 -12.02
C THR A 211 -9.03 -0.25 -12.75
N GLU A 212 -8.33 0.88 -12.67
CA GLU A 212 -6.97 1.02 -13.18
C GLU A 212 -5.99 0.91 -12.03
N ILE A 213 -4.94 0.10 -12.19
CA ILE A 213 -3.88 0.04 -11.19
C ILE A 213 -3.08 1.34 -11.22
N ARG A 214 -2.95 1.97 -10.05
CA ARG A 214 -2.11 3.16 -9.84
C ARG A 214 -0.76 2.73 -9.29
N TYR A 215 0.26 3.54 -9.54
CA TYR A 215 1.64 3.29 -9.12
C TYR A 215 2.28 4.57 -8.58
N ASP A 216 1.48 5.42 -7.96
CA ASP A 216 1.90 6.72 -7.45
C ASP A 216 2.82 6.57 -6.23
N TYR A 217 2.70 5.43 -5.52
CA TYR A 217 3.46 5.08 -4.32
C TYR A 217 4.31 3.82 -4.52
N PHE A 218 4.74 3.57 -5.76
CA PHE A 218 5.57 2.44 -6.15
C PHE A 218 7.02 2.87 -6.34
N ASN A 219 7.91 2.44 -5.45
CA ASN A 219 9.36 2.77 -5.45
C ASN A 219 9.65 4.26 -5.29
N LEU A 220 9.14 4.84 -4.21
CA LEU A 220 9.44 6.21 -3.82
C LEU A 220 10.69 6.30 -2.92
N ASP A 221 11.38 7.45 -2.98
CA ASP A 221 12.39 7.82 -2.00
C ASP A 221 11.79 8.46 -0.73
N ASP A 222 12.63 8.72 0.29
CA ASP A 222 12.20 9.37 1.55
C ASP A 222 11.61 10.76 1.29
N GLN A 223 12.14 11.53 0.33
CA GLN A 223 11.65 12.88 0.04
C GLN A 223 10.25 12.87 -0.58
N GLN A 224 9.94 11.83 -1.36
CA GLN A 224 8.65 11.68 -2.01
C GLN A 224 7.60 11.15 -1.04
N ILE A 225 7.88 10.07 -0.31
CA ILE A 225 6.89 9.43 0.56
C ILE A 225 6.45 10.36 1.69
N PHE A 226 7.39 11.09 2.31
CA PHE A 226 7.08 12.00 3.43
C PHE A 226 6.44 13.34 3.02
N ARG A 227 6.03 13.51 1.77
CA ARG A 227 5.17 14.65 1.36
C ARG A 227 3.76 14.53 1.93
N ASP A 228 3.28 13.32 2.13
CA ASP A 228 1.92 13.02 2.61
C ASP A 228 1.83 11.88 3.63
N HIS A 229 2.96 11.24 3.95
CA HIS A 229 3.07 10.27 5.04
C HIS A 229 3.74 10.92 6.26
N GLU A 230 3.28 10.54 7.45
CA GLU A 230 3.91 10.98 8.69
C GLU A 230 5.24 10.25 8.95
N PRO A 231 6.15 10.82 9.76
CA PRO A 231 7.43 10.19 10.08
C PRO A 231 7.28 8.80 10.70
N LEU A 232 8.23 7.92 10.38
CA LEU A 232 8.29 6.58 10.95
C LEU A 232 8.51 6.61 12.47
N ILE A 233 7.86 5.71 13.19
CA ILE A 233 7.98 5.56 14.65
C ILE A 233 8.91 4.42 15.07
N ALA A 234 9.48 3.70 14.12
CA ALA A 234 10.47 2.65 14.34
C ALA A 234 11.62 2.80 13.33
N PRO A 235 12.83 2.30 13.66
CA PRO A 235 13.96 2.31 12.73
C PRO A 235 13.62 1.65 11.41
N ALA A 236 14.12 2.23 10.30
CA ALA A 236 13.97 1.69 8.95
C ALA A 236 15.17 2.07 8.08
N PRO A 237 15.43 1.34 6.99
CA PRO A 237 16.43 1.75 6.01
C PRO A 237 16.06 3.09 5.36
N HIS A 238 17.07 3.90 5.03
CA HIS A 238 16.86 5.11 4.24
C HIS A 238 16.68 4.78 2.76
N CYS A 239 15.70 5.41 2.13
CA CYS A 239 15.39 5.30 0.71
C CYS A 239 15.84 6.58 0.00
N ASN A 240 17.07 6.57 -0.56
CA ASN A 240 17.71 7.77 -1.12
C ASN A 240 17.72 7.80 -2.65
N ASP A 241 17.06 6.86 -3.30
CA ASP A 241 17.05 6.68 -4.74
C ASP A 241 15.62 6.57 -5.26
N HIS A 242 15.39 7.06 -6.48
CA HIS A 242 14.10 7.05 -7.13
C HIS A 242 14.18 6.57 -8.60
N ASP A 243 15.25 5.90 -9.00
CA ASP A 243 15.43 5.48 -10.40
C ASP A 243 14.46 4.38 -10.79
N HIS A 244 14.09 3.51 -9.86
CA HIS A 244 13.07 2.48 -10.08
C HIS A 244 11.63 2.95 -9.81
N PHE A 245 11.41 4.26 -9.60
CA PHE A 245 10.04 4.81 -9.55
C PHE A 245 9.28 4.45 -10.82
N TYR A 246 8.07 3.93 -10.68
CA TYR A 246 7.31 3.34 -11.78
C TYR A 246 7.22 4.23 -13.03
N TYR A 247 6.86 5.50 -12.85
CA TYR A 247 6.69 6.41 -13.98
C TYR A 247 8.01 6.77 -14.68
N LYS A 248 9.16 6.66 -14.00
CA LYS A 248 10.48 6.78 -14.64
C LYS A 248 10.78 5.54 -15.47
N GLU A 249 10.64 4.35 -14.90
CA GLU A 249 10.84 3.07 -15.59
C GLU A 249 9.97 2.96 -16.85
N LYS A 250 8.72 3.42 -16.80
CA LYS A 250 7.79 3.41 -17.93
C LYS A 250 7.92 4.60 -18.87
N LYS A 251 8.89 5.50 -18.66
CA LYS A 251 9.09 6.74 -19.44
C LYS A 251 7.82 7.61 -19.49
N LEU A 252 7.13 7.66 -18.37
CA LEU A 252 5.92 8.46 -18.13
C LEU A 252 6.18 9.57 -17.10
N SER A 253 7.44 9.91 -16.85
CA SER A 253 7.85 11.01 -15.97
C SER A 253 8.43 12.13 -16.82
N PHE A 254 7.74 13.27 -16.90
CA PHE A 254 8.05 14.36 -17.82
C PHE A 254 8.66 15.56 -17.14
N THR A 255 9.60 16.21 -17.84
CA THR A 255 10.22 17.49 -17.47
C THR A 255 9.83 18.62 -18.41
N LYS A 256 9.26 18.31 -19.57
CA LYS A 256 8.93 19.27 -20.62
C LYS A 256 7.44 19.22 -20.94
N GLN A 257 6.84 20.36 -21.07
CA GLN A 257 5.43 20.52 -21.41
C GLN A 257 5.11 19.91 -22.80
N GLU A 258 6.05 20.00 -23.74
CA GLU A 258 5.88 19.42 -25.08
C GLU A 258 5.70 17.89 -25.04
N ASP A 259 6.36 17.20 -24.09
CA ASP A 259 6.20 15.76 -23.95
C ASP A 259 4.82 15.40 -23.38
N VAL A 260 4.32 16.21 -22.43
CA VAL A 260 2.95 16.08 -21.93
C VAL A 260 1.94 16.24 -23.07
N TYR A 261 2.08 17.29 -23.87
CA TYR A 261 1.20 17.53 -25.01
C TYR A 261 1.21 16.38 -26.04
N LYS A 262 2.43 15.94 -26.46
CA LYS A 262 2.58 14.81 -27.39
C LYS A 262 1.93 13.52 -26.88
N ARG A 263 2.12 13.20 -25.60
CA ARG A 263 1.54 12.01 -24.98
C ARG A 263 0.02 12.13 -24.83
N SER A 264 -0.47 13.32 -24.50
CA SER A 264 -1.89 13.64 -24.45
C SER A 264 -2.58 13.45 -25.80
N LEU A 265 -1.97 13.94 -26.89
CA LEU A 265 -2.45 13.71 -28.27
C LEU A 265 -2.54 12.22 -28.62
N GLN A 266 -1.52 11.44 -28.24
CA GLN A 266 -1.52 10.00 -28.50
C GLN A 266 -2.60 9.27 -27.70
N ALA A 267 -2.82 9.67 -26.45
CA ALA A 267 -3.84 9.10 -25.58
C ALA A 267 -5.25 9.46 -26.09
N ALA A 268 -5.50 10.71 -26.41
CA ALA A 268 -6.76 11.19 -26.98
C ALA A 268 -7.12 10.45 -28.29
N LYS A 269 -6.15 10.33 -29.21
CA LYS A 269 -6.33 9.59 -30.49
C LYS A 269 -6.70 8.12 -30.29
N LYS A 270 -6.15 7.47 -29.23
CA LYS A 270 -6.35 6.04 -28.96
C LYS A 270 -7.51 5.75 -28.00
N GLY A 271 -8.15 6.77 -27.44
CA GLY A 271 -9.15 6.62 -26.39
C GLY A 271 -8.58 5.94 -25.12
N LYS A 272 -7.28 6.13 -24.83
CA LYS A 272 -6.62 5.51 -23.68
C LYS A 272 -6.42 6.51 -22.56
N VAL A 273 -6.49 6.02 -21.33
CA VAL A 273 -6.09 6.80 -20.16
C VAL A 273 -4.57 7.03 -20.21
N LEU A 274 -4.15 8.25 -19.86
CA LEU A 274 -2.77 8.65 -19.67
C LEU A 274 -2.54 8.95 -18.19
N VAL A 275 -1.65 8.22 -17.53
CA VAL A 275 -1.18 8.56 -16.20
C VAL A 275 0.29 8.91 -16.31
N PHE A 276 0.69 10.05 -15.74
CA PHE A 276 2.07 10.52 -15.81
C PHE A 276 2.47 11.31 -14.58
N HIS A 277 3.76 11.28 -14.26
CA HIS A 277 4.39 12.07 -13.22
C HIS A 277 5.02 13.33 -13.83
N TRP A 278 4.81 14.48 -13.16
CA TRP A 278 5.46 15.73 -13.51
C TRP A 278 6.68 15.98 -12.62
N ARG A 279 7.85 16.24 -13.24
CA ARG A 279 9.11 16.58 -12.56
C ARG A 279 9.86 17.75 -13.20
N GLY A 280 9.17 18.56 -14.01
CA GLY A 280 9.71 19.77 -14.64
C GLY A 280 9.82 20.97 -13.70
N GLY A 281 9.81 20.75 -12.37
CA GLY A 281 9.81 21.73 -11.32
C GLY A 281 8.70 21.44 -10.31
N TYR A 282 8.53 22.32 -9.31
CA TYR A 282 7.42 22.20 -8.37
C TYR A 282 6.08 22.34 -9.10
N LEU A 283 5.14 21.48 -8.78
CA LEU A 283 3.78 21.57 -9.31
C LEU A 283 3.02 22.68 -8.58
N THR A 284 3.17 23.91 -9.06
CA THR A 284 2.37 25.04 -8.58
C THR A 284 1.01 25.08 -9.29
N LYS A 285 0.10 25.94 -8.83
CA LYS A 285 -1.20 26.15 -9.53
C LYS A 285 -1.02 26.64 -10.96
N GLU A 286 -0.03 27.51 -11.18
CA GLU A 286 0.30 28.07 -12.48
C GLU A 286 0.79 26.96 -13.43
N VAL A 287 1.77 26.15 -12.99
CA VAL A 287 2.28 25.02 -13.77
C VAL A 287 1.16 24.01 -14.06
N LEU A 288 0.30 23.73 -13.06
CA LEU A 288 -0.84 22.86 -13.28
C LEU A 288 -1.78 23.41 -14.36
N ASN A 289 -2.12 24.69 -14.32
CA ASN A 289 -2.98 25.32 -15.31
C ASN A 289 -2.39 25.20 -16.73
N GLU A 290 -1.08 25.47 -16.89
CA GLU A 290 -0.37 25.30 -18.17
C GLU A 290 -0.47 23.84 -18.67
N LEU A 291 -0.27 22.87 -17.79
CA LEU A 291 -0.41 21.45 -18.16
C LEU A 291 -1.85 21.09 -18.53
N LEU A 292 -2.84 21.61 -17.79
CA LEU A 292 -4.26 21.40 -18.08
C LEU A 292 -4.68 21.99 -19.43
N ASP A 293 -4.15 23.17 -19.79
CA ASP A 293 -4.42 23.81 -21.08
C ASP A 293 -3.85 22.98 -22.24
N LEU A 294 -2.65 22.43 -22.09
CA LEU A 294 -2.05 21.53 -23.08
C LEU A 294 -2.83 20.22 -23.23
N ILE A 295 -3.26 19.62 -22.10
CA ILE A 295 -4.09 18.41 -22.08
C ILE A 295 -5.43 18.67 -22.77
N ARG A 296 -6.09 19.79 -22.45
CA ARG A 296 -7.35 20.21 -23.06
C ARG A 296 -7.20 20.45 -24.56
N LYS A 297 -6.15 21.18 -24.96
CA LYS A 297 -5.82 21.42 -26.38
C LYS A 297 -5.65 20.11 -27.13
N ALA A 298 -4.90 19.15 -26.58
CA ALA A 298 -4.70 17.84 -27.18
C ALA A 298 -6.02 17.04 -27.33
N GLY A 299 -6.93 17.17 -26.38
CA GLY A 299 -8.28 16.59 -26.45
C GLY A 299 -9.09 17.22 -27.57
N MET A 300 -9.18 18.54 -27.62
CA MET A 300 -9.95 19.28 -28.64
C MET A 300 -9.48 18.95 -30.06
N GLU A 301 -8.18 18.81 -30.31
CA GLU A 301 -7.65 18.39 -31.62
C GLU A 301 -8.09 16.97 -32.05
N LYS A 302 -8.64 16.20 -31.14
CA LYS A 302 -9.15 14.83 -31.35
C LYS A 302 -10.64 14.72 -31.06
N GLU A 303 -11.33 15.85 -30.97
CA GLU A 303 -12.78 15.93 -30.67
C GLU A 303 -13.15 15.17 -29.37
N LYS A 304 -12.28 15.29 -28.36
CA LYS A 304 -12.44 14.67 -27.06
C LYS A 304 -12.43 15.68 -25.93
N ASN A 305 -13.25 15.46 -24.91
CA ASN A 305 -13.15 16.13 -23.64
C ASN A 305 -12.11 15.42 -22.77
N ALA A 306 -11.29 16.19 -22.03
CA ALA A 306 -10.32 15.67 -21.07
C ALA A 306 -10.86 15.80 -19.64
N MET A 307 -10.93 14.69 -18.93
CA MET A 307 -11.16 14.64 -17.49
C MET A 307 -9.84 14.37 -16.80
N VAL A 308 -9.47 15.21 -15.84
CA VAL A 308 -8.17 15.12 -15.15
C VAL A 308 -8.39 14.96 -13.67
N SER A 309 -7.75 13.96 -13.09
CA SER A 309 -7.58 13.83 -11.64
C SER A 309 -6.09 13.91 -11.29
N ILE A 310 -5.79 14.38 -10.07
CA ILE A 310 -4.43 14.66 -9.64
C ILE A 310 -4.16 14.08 -8.26
N ASN A 311 -3.04 13.41 -8.13
CA ASN A 311 -2.38 13.16 -6.86
C ASN A 311 -1.35 14.28 -6.65
N TRP A 312 -1.77 15.31 -5.90
CA TRP A 312 -0.99 16.52 -5.73
C TRP A 312 0.37 16.29 -5.03
N PRO A 313 0.45 15.57 -3.89
CA PRO A 313 1.72 15.34 -3.21
C PRO A 313 2.75 14.64 -4.10
N GLN A 314 2.31 13.69 -4.90
CA GLN A 314 3.19 12.92 -5.79
C GLN A 314 3.33 13.53 -7.19
N ALA A 315 2.66 14.66 -7.47
CA ALA A 315 2.65 15.31 -8.78
C ALA A 315 2.31 14.35 -9.93
N VAL A 316 1.34 13.46 -9.72
CA VAL A 316 0.87 12.50 -10.72
C VAL A 316 -0.50 12.92 -11.23
N LEU A 317 -0.61 13.04 -12.55
CA LEU A 317 -1.86 13.39 -13.24
C LEU A 317 -2.40 12.16 -13.98
N ARG A 318 -3.71 11.94 -13.84
CA ARG A 318 -4.46 10.95 -14.63
C ARG A 318 -5.42 11.68 -15.55
N VAL A 319 -5.31 11.41 -16.83
CA VAL A 319 -6.12 12.04 -17.89
C VAL A 319 -6.93 10.97 -18.61
N GLN A 320 -8.23 11.15 -18.64
CA GLN A 320 -9.16 10.33 -19.42
C GLN A 320 -9.82 11.18 -20.49
N TYR A 321 -9.84 10.66 -21.72
CA TYR A 321 -10.47 11.32 -22.86
C TYR A 321 -11.79 10.63 -23.20
N ALA A 322 -12.88 11.41 -23.28
CA ALA A 322 -14.20 10.95 -23.69
C ALA A 322 -14.69 11.74 -24.90
N ASP A 323 -15.57 11.14 -25.69
CA ASP A 323 -16.22 11.83 -26.80
C ASP A 323 -16.99 13.06 -26.29
N ILE A 324 -16.97 14.12 -27.08
CA ILE A 324 -17.78 15.31 -26.80
C ILE A 324 -19.24 14.88 -26.98
N GLN A 325 -20.00 14.83 -25.89
CA GLN A 325 -21.45 14.63 -25.96
C GLN A 325 -22.05 15.89 -26.56
N VAL A 326 -22.54 15.78 -27.80
CA VAL A 326 -23.41 16.80 -28.37
C VAL A 326 -24.70 16.73 -27.56
N GLN A 327 -24.94 17.72 -26.71
CA GLN A 327 -26.27 17.92 -26.16
C GLN A 327 -27.13 18.31 -27.35
N GLU A 328 -27.95 17.40 -27.86
CA GLU A 328 -29.10 17.80 -28.69
C GLU A 328 -29.95 18.75 -27.83
N SER A 329 -29.90 20.01 -28.16
CA SER A 329 -30.84 20.97 -27.63
C SER A 329 -32.23 20.54 -28.09
N VAL A 330 -32.98 19.92 -27.20
CA VAL A 330 -34.42 19.73 -27.38
C VAL A 330 -35.01 21.12 -27.37
N MET A 331 -35.27 21.66 -28.55
CA MET A 331 -36.12 22.84 -28.68
C MET A 331 -37.52 22.37 -28.27
N LEU A 332 -37.97 22.80 -27.09
CA LEU A 332 -39.37 22.73 -26.72
C LEU A 332 -40.09 23.71 -27.66
N GLU A 333 -40.79 23.19 -28.67
CA GLU A 333 -41.82 23.94 -29.35
C GLU A 333 -42.93 24.19 -28.34
N GLU A 334 -43.06 25.46 -27.94
CA GLU A 334 -44.27 25.92 -27.22
C GLU A 334 -45.44 25.77 -28.17
N ALA A 335 -46.32 24.79 -27.88
CA ALA A 335 -47.62 24.68 -28.50
C ALA A 335 -48.45 25.90 -28.08
N ASN A 336 -48.62 26.83 -29.02
CA ASN A 336 -49.61 27.89 -28.89
C ASN A 336 -51.01 27.25 -28.80
N GLU A 337 -51.56 27.14 -27.60
CA GLU A 337 -53.02 26.95 -27.43
C GLU A 337 -53.70 28.26 -27.87
N GLY A 338 -54.21 28.23 -29.07
CA GLY A 338 -55.09 29.28 -29.58
C GLY A 338 -56.38 29.27 -28.82
N GLU A 339 -56.73 30.40 -28.23
CA GLU A 339 -58.07 30.75 -27.81
C GLU A 339 -59.06 30.53 -28.99
N LYS A 340 -60.11 29.81 -28.67
CA LYS A 340 -61.37 29.90 -29.41
C LYS A 340 -62.53 29.92 -28.43
N ASP A 341 -63.21 31.09 -28.42
CA ASP A 341 -64.59 31.40 -28.10
C ASP A 341 -65.44 30.45 -27.23
#